data_53721108b63148f7c151e985674055c9
#
_entry.id   53721108b63148f7c151e985674055c9
#
_cell.length_a   1.000
_cell.length_b   1.000
_cell.length_c   1.000
_cell.angle_alpha   90.00
_cell.angle_beta   90.00
_cell.angle_gamma   90.00
#
_symmetry.space_group_name_H-M   'P 1'
#
loop_
_entity.id
_entity.type
_entity.pdbx_description
1 polymer ?
#
loop_
_entity_poly.entity_id
_entity_poly.type
_entity_poly.pdbx_seq_one_letter_code
_entity_poly.pdbx_strand_id
1 'polypeptide(L)'
;MKLPKLDDLVDEQLAVYEHAANEHLFVAGPPGSGKTSLAVLRARYLRELDVRPVLVTRNKMLATLAGQLHGEGLVTQTMNSFVTGTYRDRFQCVTPQIQPYLYDWDAIIDSFAKAKAEPELGHLVIDEGQNLPAGFFRWAVRFGARTVTVFADEDQTTDPLRASLQDIVSAGMPAPIRLKTNHRNTAEIAEVAEHFHRSSVLPPGVVQRGRGGETPRLVQCRSWADLAALVAARFRNRAQAIGVIVYRRDDVSQLQSMLVEALPTGTRVDAYRGDHSATVGGIRLLDKGITVLSSESAIGLEFDTVYLQDLSRSLPCRSVEDFRRMYMLCARARDGLILIDGPDALNIEQIGDLPDPNKLAR
;
A
#
# COMPACT_ATOMS: atom_id res chain seq x y z
N MET A 1 -4.08 -1.57 -12.03
CA MET A 1 -5.17 -0.93 -11.24
C MET A 1 -5.93 0.05 -12.12
N LYS A 2 -7.27 0.11 -11.99
CA LYS A 2 -8.11 1.14 -12.64
C LYS A 2 -9.08 1.66 -11.58
N LEU A 3 -9.44 2.94 -11.67
CA LEU A 3 -10.52 3.45 -10.84
C LEU A 3 -11.84 2.79 -11.25
N PRO A 4 -12.65 2.30 -10.30
CA PRO A 4 -14.00 1.84 -10.59
C PRO A 4 -14.84 3.02 -11.09
N LYS A 5 -15.84 2.74 -11.90
CA LYS A 5 -16.90 3.71 -12.21
C LYS A 5 -17.85 3.81 -11.00
N LEU A 6 -18.59 4.88 -10.91
CA LEU A 6 -19.55 5.04 -9.80
C LEU A 6 -20.57 3.90 -9.75
N ASP A 7 -21.05 3.45 -10.90
CA ASP A 7 -21.98 2.32 -11.03
C ASP A 7 -21.38 0.95 -10.61
N ASP A 8 -20.05 0.86 -10.49
CA ASP A 8 -19.35 -0.34 -10.06
C ASP A 8 -19.15 -0.37 -8.52
N LEU A 9 -19.46 0.72 -7.82
CA LEU A 9 -19.32 0.82 -6.37
C LEU A 9 -20.44 0.04 -5.66
N VAL A 10 -20.06 -0.72 -4.63
CA VAL A 10 -21.04 -1.35 -3.74
C VAL A 10 -21.53 -0.35 -2.70
N ASP A 11 -22.64 -0.64 -2.03
CA ASP A 11 -23.31 0.28 -1.09
C ASP A 11 -22.34 0.85 -0.03
N GLU A 12 -21.47 0.00 0.54
CA GLU A 12 -20.49 0.45 1.55
C GLU A 12 -19.44 1.41 0.96
N GLN A 13 -19.10 1.28 -0.31
CA GLN A 13 -18.19 2.18 -1.01
C GLN A 13 -18.89 3.47 -1.45
N LEU A 14 -20.15 3.36 -1.86
CA LEU A 14 -20.97 4.51 -2.25
C LEU A 14 -21.20 5.43 -1.04
N ALA A 15 -21.49 4.87 0.13
CA ALA A 15 -21.62 5.62 1.37
C ALA A 15 -20.36 6.44 1.73
N VAL A 16 -19.17 5.91 1.43
CA VAL A 16 -17.90 6.62 1.59
C VAL A 16 -17.74 7.75 0.55
N TYR A 17 -18.11 7.48 -0.70
CA TYR A 17 -18.02 8.45 -1.78
C TYR A 17 -18.95 9.64 -1.55
N GLU A 18 -20.20 9.40 -1.15
CA GLU A 18 -21.24 10.39 -0.96
C GLU A 18 -21.19 11.12 0.40
N HIS A 19 -20.30 10.72 1.31
CA HIS A 19 -20.18 11.35 2.62
C HIS A 19 -20.00 12.88 2.51
N ALA A 20 -20.57 13.64 3.43
CA ALA A 20 -20.53 15.10 3.39
C ALA A 20 -19.09 15.65 3.31
N ALA A 21 -18.87 16.65 2.43
CA ALA A 21 -17.53 17.19 2.16
C ALA A 21 -16.94 17.98 3.34
N ASN A 22 -17.79 18.50 4.21
CA ASN A 22 -17.45 19.33 5.38
C ASN A 22 -17.38 18.53 6.69
N GLU A 23 -17.48 17.23 6.66
CA GLU A 23 -17.40 16.36 7.83
C GLU A 23 -16.13 15.48 7.77
N HIS A 24 -15.55 15.19 8.94
CA HIS A 24 -14.48 14.23 9.04
C HIS A 24 -14.99 12.84 8.68
N LEU A 25 -14.18 12.09 7.94
CA LEU A 25 -14.52 10.74 7.51
C LEU A 25 -13.38 9.79 7.86
N PHE A 26 -13.69 8.70 8.55
CA PHE A 26 -12.75 7.62 8.79
C PHE A 26 -13.27 6.31 8.19
N VAL A 27 -12.45 5.66 7.38
CA VAL A 27 -12.77 4.43 6.66
C VAL A 27 -11.75 3.37 7.02
N ALA A 28 -12.21 2.22 7.51
CA ALA A 28 -11.37 1.05 7.78
C ALA A 28 -11.84 -0.14 6.94
N GLY A 29 -10.91 -1.00 6.53
CA GLY A 29 -11.28 -2.20 5.78
C GLY A 29 -10.07 -3.07 5.43
N PRO A 30 -10.31 -4.34 5.05
CA PRO A 30 -9.27 -5.31 4.75
C PRO A 30 -8.51 -4.94 3.46
N PRO A 31 -7.37 -5.61 3.19
CA PRO A 31 -6.70 -5.53 1.90
C PRO A 31 -7.68 -5.87 0.76
N GLY A 32 -7.60 -5.12 -0.34
CA GLY A 32 -8.47 -5.36 -1.48
C GLY A 32 -9.87 -4.73 -1.41
N SER A 33 -10.23 -4.04 -0.33
CA SER A 33 -11.52 -3.35 -0.22
C SER A 33 -11.64 -2.05 -1.04
N GLY A 34 -10.58 -1.66 -1.76
CA GLY A 34 -10.61 -0.51 -2.64
C GLY A 34 -10.29 0.83 -1.98
N LYS A 35 -9.72 0.85 -0.76
CA LYS A 35 -9.42 2.08 -0.01
C LYS A 35 -8.68 3.14 -0.83
N THR A 36 -7.56 2.79 -1.47
CA THR A 36 -6.78 3.71 -2.30
C THR A 36 -7.61 4.26 -3.48
N SER A 37 -8.40 3.41 -4.14
CA SER A 37 -9.30 3.86 -5.22
C SER A 37 -10.35 4.83 -4.71
N LEU A 38 -10.95 4.53 -3.55
CA LEU A 38 -11.93 5.42 -2.90
C LEU A 38 -11.30 6.73 -2.43
N ALA A 39 -10.05 6.70 -1.92
CA ALA A 39 -9.31 7.91 -1.56
C ALA A 39 -9.15 8.86 -2.77
N VAL A 40 -8.79 8.29 -3.94
CA VAL A 40 -8.67 9.05 -5.18
C VAL A 40 -10.04 9.52 -5.70
N LEU A 41 -11.08 8.66 -5.66
CA LEU A 41 -12.44 9.05 -6.06
C LEU A 41 -12.99 10.16 -5.15
N ARG A 42 -12.77 10.05 -3.83
CA ARG A 42 -13.15 11.08 -2.87
C ARG A 42 -12.45 12.40 -3.15
N ALA A 43 -11.16 12.38 -3.46
CA ALA A 43 -10.41 13.57 -3.83
C ALA A 43 -10.95 14.21 -5.14
N ARG A 44 -11.39 13.40 -6.11
CA ARG A 44 -12.08 13.90 -7.32
C ARG A 44 -13.39 14.59 -6.98
N TYR A 45 -14.23 13.92 -6.22
CA TYR A 45 -15.52 14.45 -5.79
C TYR A 45 -15.37 15.81 -5.06
N LEU A 46 -14.42 15.90 -4.14
CA LEU A 46 -14.12 17.14 -3.43
C LEU A 46 -13.71 18.29 -4.39
N ARG A 47 -12.96 17.96 -5.44
CA ARG A 47 -12.58 18.95 -6.46
C ARG A 47 -13.77 19.41 -7.31
N GLU A 48 -14.71 18.53 -7.61
CA GLU A 48 -15.97 18.89 -8.29
C GLU A 48 -16.81 19.86 -7.47
N LEU A 49 -16.65 19.83 -6.14
CA LEU A 49 -17.23 20.78 -5.19
C LEU A 49 -16.37 22.04 -4.95
N ASP A 50 -15.37 22.29 -5.80
CA ASP A 50 -14.40 23.40 -5.70
C ASP A 50 -13.54 23.38 -4.43
N VAL A 51 -13.45 22.25 -3.74
CA VAL A 51 -12.51 22.00 -2.66
C VAL A 51 -11.18 21.54 -3.26
N ARG A 52 -10.06 22.09 -2.78
CA ARG A 52 -8.71 21.69 -3.23
C ARG A 52 -8.09 20.73 -2.22
N PRO A 53 -8.35 19.41 -2.32
CA PRO A 53 -7.79 18.47 -1.39
C PRO A 53 -6.31 18.21 -1.66
N VAL A 54 -5.59 17.87 -0.61
CA VAL A 54 -4.26 17.24 -0.68
C VAL A 54 -4.41 15.78 -0.27
N LEU A 55 -3.86 14.87 -1.07
CA LEU A 55 -3.82 13.45 -0.73
C LEU A 55 -2.44 13.09 -0.20
N VAL A 56 -2.40 12.61 1.03
CA VAL A 56 -1.18 12.24 1.76
C VAL A 56 -1.11 10.74 1.93
N THR A 57 0.07 10.18 1.64
CA THR A 57 0.35 8.75 1.81
C THR A 57 1.65 8.54 2.58
N ARG A 58 1.94 7.27 2.92
CA ARG A 58 3.17 6.90 3.61
C ARG A 58 4.43 7.16 2.79
N ASN A 59 4.44 6.77 1.52
CA ASN A 59 5.63 6.76 0.68
C ASN A 59 5.39 7.35 -0.72
N LYS A 60 6.49 7.68 -1.40
CA LYS A 60 6.45 8.31 -2.73
C LYS A 60 5.78 7.44 -3.79
N MET A 61 5.94 6.12 -3.69
CA MET A 61 5.36 5.19 -4.66
C MET A 61 3.82 5.24 -4.64
N LEU A 62 3.23 5.26 -3.43
CA LEU A 62 1.78 5.42 -3.26
C LEU A 62 1.30 6.80 -3.71
N ALA A 63 2.06 7.86 -3.42
CA ALA A 63 1.74 9.20 -3.91
C ALA A 63 1.74 9.25 -5.45
N THR A 64 2.73 8.60 -6.08
CA THR A 64 2.80 8.48 -7.54
C THR A 64 1.63 7.67 -8.09
N LEU A 65 1.28 6.54 -7.48
CA LEU A 65 0.13 5.72 -7.87
C LEU A 65 -1.18 6.52 -7.79
N ALA A 66 -1.41 7.21 -6.67
CA ALA A 66 -2.60 8.03 -6.50
C ALA A 66 -2.68 9.16 -7.55
N GLY A 67 -1.55 9.81 -7.85
CA GLY A 67 -1.44 10.81 -8.91
C GLY A 67 -1.73 10.23 -10.29
N GLN A 68 -1.18 9.06 -10.63
CA GLN A 68 -1.47 8.37 -11.89
C GLN A 68 -2.94 7.94 -12.01
N LEU A 69 -3.56 7.49 -10.92
CA LEU A 69 -4.97 7.12 -10.90
C LEU A 69 -5.91 8.32 -11.06
N HIS A 70 -5.55 9.44 -10.45
CA HIS A 70 -6.36 10.66 -10.54
C HIS A 70 -6.24 11.33 -11.91
N GLY A 71 -5.03 11.34 -12.49
CA GLY A 71 -4.67 12.20 -13.60
C GLY A 71 -4.24 13.60 -13.13
N GLU A 72 -4.40 14.61 -13.98
CA GLU A 72 -3.92 15.96 -13.68
C GLU A 72 -4.70 16.66 -12.56
N GLY A 73 -3.99 17.46 -11.77
CA GLY A 73 -4.54 18.45 -10.86
C GLY A 73 -4.79 18.01 -9.42
N LEU A 74 -4.53 16.74 -9.01
CA LEU A 74 -4.51 16.36 -7.60
C LEU A 74 -3.10 16.53 -7.04
N VAL A 75 -2.98 17.24 -5.93
CA VAL A 75 -1.73 17.31 -5.17
C VAL A 75 -1.60 16.06 -4.33
N THR A 76 -0.60 15.24 -4.63
CA THR A 76 -0.26 14.02 -3.87
C THR A 76 1.11 14.17 -3.23
N GLN A 77 1.21 13.86 -1.94
CA GLN A 77 2.43 14.04 -1.17
C GLN A 77 2.65 12.88 -0.19
N THR A 78 3.90 12.75 0.27
CA THR A 78 4.16 11.95 1.48
C THR A 78 3.83 12.77 2.73
N MET A 79 3.53 12.09 3.84
CA MET A 79 3.35 12.76 5.14
C MET A 79 4.53 13.68 5.46
N ASN A 80 5.76 13.22 5.25
CA ASN A 80 6.96 14.03 5.52
C ASN A 80 6.99 15.32 4.69
N SER A 81 6.72 15.24 3.39
CA SER A 81 6.67 16.43 2.53
C SER A 81 5.59 17.40 2.96
N PHE A 82 4.40 16.89 3.30
CA PHE A 82 3.27 17.69 3.72
C PHE A 82 3.54 18.43 5.03
N VAL A 83 3.97 17.71 6.07
CA VAL A 83 4.26 18.30 7.40
C VAL A 83 5.40 19.32 7.32
N THR A 84 6.52 18.94 6.67
CA THR A 84 7.69 19.82 6.55
C THR A 84 7.37 21.08 5.73
N GLY A 85 6.61 20.92 4.64
CA GLY A 85 6.17 22.08 3.83
C GLY A 85 5.29 23.01 4.64
N THR A 86 4.21 22.50 5.24
CA THR A 86 3.28 23.30 6.04
C THR A 86 3.97 24.01 7.22
N TYR A 87 4.87 23.30 7.92
CA TYR A 87 5.61 23.88 9.04
C TYR A 87 6.55 25.00 8.58
N ARG A 88 7.34 24.75 7.52
CA ARG A 88 8.26 25.74 6.96
C ARG A 88 7.53 26.96 6.42
N ASP A 89 6.43 26.76 5.69
CA ASP A 89 5.66 27.88 5.11
C ASP A 89 5.08 28.77 6.20
N ARG A 90 4.69 28.18 7.33
CA ARG A 90 4.12 28.92 8.47
C ARG A 90 5.16 29.61 9.34
N PHE A 91 6.26 28.94 9.67
CA PHE A 91 7.22 29.39 10.69
C PHE A 91 8.57 29.80 10.12
N GLN A 92 8.83 29.58 8.83
CA GLN A 92 10.09 29.88 8.14
C GLN A 92 11.33 29.26 8.82
N CYS A 93 11.15 28.10 9.48
CA CYS A 93 12.20 27.38 10.16
C CYS A 93 12.07 25.86 9.95
N VAL A 94 13.06 25.11 10.46
CA VAL A 94 13.11 23.65 10.34
C VAL A 94 12.07 23.01 11.25
N THR A 95 11.37 22.00 10.72
CA THR A 95 10.39 21.23 11.50
C THR A 95 11.08 20.48 12.64
N PRO A 96 10.57 20.56 13.88
CA PRO A 96 11.13 19.85 15.02
C PRO A 96 11.21 18.35 14.81
N GLN A 97 12.38 17.77 15.06
CA GLN A 97 12.65 16.33 14.94
C GLN A 97 13.49 15.85 16.12
N ILE A 98 13.18 14.65 16.63
CA ILE A 98 13.99 13.97 17.65
C ILE A 98 15.24 13.39 16.99
N GLN A 99 15.06 12.83 15.79
CA GLN A 99 16.12 12.34 14.90
C GLN A 99 15.62 12.37 13.44
N PRO A 100 16.48 12.20 12.42
CA PRO A 100 16.05 12.25 11.03
C PRO A 100 14.81 11.39 10.76
N TYR A 101 13.76 12.01 10.22
CA TYR A 101 12.45 11.42 9.92
C TYR A 101 11.59 11.00 11.13
N LEU A 102 12.05 11.23 12.37
CA LEU A 102 11.26 11.08 13.58
C LEU A 102 10.90 12.44 14.14
N TYR A 103 9.68 12.90 13.91
CA TYR A 103 9.21 14.23 14.32
C TYR A 103 8.92 14.30 15.82
N ASP A 104 9.24 15.46 16.40
CA ASP A 104 8.76 15.85 17.72
C ASP A 104 7.35 16.46 17.58
N TRP A 105 6.35 15.57 17.64
CA TRP A 105 4.96 15.97 17.44
C TRP A 105 4.45 16.94 18.49
N ASP A 106 4.91 16.83 19.72
CA ASP A 106 4.48 17.72 20.79
C ASP A 106 5.03 19.12 20.58
N ALA A 107 6.31 19.26 20.20
CA ALA A 107 6.90 20.55 19.83
C ALA A 107 6.24 21.16 18.58
N ILE A 108 5.88 20.35 17.59
CA ILE A 108 5.14 20.80 16.39
C ILE A 108 3.78 21.34 16.81
N ILE A 109 2.97 20.57 17.54
CA ILE A 109 1.63 20.92 17.99
C ILE A 109 1.68 22.20 18.84
N ASP A 110 2.63 22.30 19.76
CA ASP A 110 2.84 23.48 20.61
C ASP A 110 3.15 24.74 19.80
N SER A 111 3.95 24.62 18.73
CA SER A 111 4.26 25.75 17.85
C SER A 111 3.00 26.31 17.18
N PHE A 112 2.15 25.43 16.63
CA PHE A 112 0.88 25.83 16.02
C PHE A 112 -0.10 26.39 17.05
N ALA A 113 -0.17 25.80 18.25
CA ALA A 113 -1.05 26.27 19.33
C ALA A 113 -0.63 27.66 19.84
N LYS A 114 0.67 27.90 20.06
CA LYS A 114 1.19 29.23 20.47
C LYS A 114 0.93 30.30 19.41
N ALA A 115 1.02 29.94 18.15
CA ALA A 115 0.71 30.84 17.04
C ALA A 115 -0.79 31.05 16.82
N LYS A 116 -1.68 30.35 17.56
CA LYS A 116 -3.13 30.31 17.34
C LYS A 116 -3.45 30.04 15.87
N ALA A 117 -2.73 29.10 15.27
CA ALA A 117 -2.84 28.81 13.85
C ALA A 117 -4.16 28.13 13.51
N GLU A 118 -4.83 28.63 12.48
CA GLU A 118 -6.00 27.99 11.89
C GLU A 118 -5.58 27.17 10.67
N PRO A 119 -6.28 26.05 10.37
CA PRO A 119 -6.02 25.26 9.17
C PRO A 119 -6.29 26.07 7.90
N GLU A 120 -5.28 26.18 7.02
CA GLU A 120 -5.43 26.84 5.71
C GLU A 120 -5.95 25.87 4.64
N LEU A 121 -5.57 24.59 4.72
CA LEU A 121 -6.06 23.55 3.80
C LEU A 121 -7.53 23.22 4.09
N GLY A 122 -8.36 23.24 3.03
CA GLY A 122 -9.77 22.90 3.14
C GLY A 122 -10.01 21.43 3.49
N HIS A 123 -9.32 20.49 2.80
CA HIS A 123 -9.51 19.07 3.01
C HIS A 123 -8.22 18.27 2.83
N LEU A 124 -7.92 17.40 3.80
CA LEU A 124 -6.82 16.45 3.76
C LEU A 124 -7.36 15.02 3.59
N VAL A 125 -6.93 14.32 2.54
CA VAL A 125 -7.22 12.90 2.34
C VAL A 125 -5.97 12.10 2.70
N ILE A 126 -6.08 11.14 3.60
CA ILE A 126 -4.97 10.30 4.07
C ILE A 126 -5.22 8.86 3.65
N ASP A 127 -4.33 8.29 2.85
CA ASP A 127 -4.36 6.87 2.49
C ASP A 127 -3.26 6.10 3.24
N GLU A 128 -3.54 4.83 3.58
CA GLU A 128 -2.67 3.97 4.39
C GLU A 128 -2.39 4.56 5.79
N GLY A 129 -3.40 5.14 6.41
CA GLY A 129 -3.30 5.86 7.68
C GLY A 129 -2.67 5.06 8.83
N GLN A 130 -2.92 3.74 8.92
CA GLN A 130 -2.31 2.85 9.91
C GLN A 130 -0.77 2.83 9.85
N ASN A 131 -0.20 3.29 8.76
CA ASN A 131 1.25 3.38 8.56
C ASN A 131 1.84 4.74 8.97
N LEU A 132 1.06 5.64 9.54
CA LEU A 132 1.46 6.97 9.96
C LEU A 132 1.45 7.08 11.50
N PRO A 133 2.29 7.94 12.11
CA PRO A 133 2.37 8.04 13.57
C PRO A 133 1.13 8.72 14.17
N ALA A 134 0.75 8.33 15.38
CA ALA A 134 -0.38 8.90 16.12
C ALA A 134 -0.30 10.43 16.28
N GLY A 135 0.91 10.96 16.51
CA GLY A 135 1.14 12.40 16.60
C GLY A 135 0.77 13.18 15.33
N PHE A 136 0.92 12.54 14.15
CA PHE A 136 0.49 13.14 12.89
C PHE A 136 -1.01 13.39 12.87
N PHE A 137 -1.84 12.42 13.31
CA PHE A 137 -3.30 12.59 13.34
C PHE A 137 -3.75 13.66 14.31
N ARG A 138 -3.14 13.74 15.52
CA ARG A 138 -3.40 14.80 16.49
C ARG A 138 -3.13 16.21 15.90
N TRP A 139 -2.04 16.33 15.13
CA TRP A 139 -1.70 17.57 14.45
C TRP A 139 -2.62 17.83 13.24
N ALA A 140 -2.84 16.83 12.39
CA ALA A 140 -3.59 16.95 11.14
C ALA A 140 -5.05 17.37 11.35
N VAL A 141 -5.72 16.75 12.34
CA VAL A 141 -7.13 17.06 12.67
C VAL A 141 -7.27 18.46 13.27
N ARG A 142 -6.27 18.91 14.02
CA ARG A 142 -6.36 20.22 14.71
C ARG A 142 -5.83 21.38 13.89
N PHE A 143 -4.76 21.16 13.09
CA PHE A 143 -4.02 22.22 12.43
C PHE A 143 -3.74 21.97 10.95
N GLY A 144 -3.78 20.72 10.50
CA GLY A 144 -3.39 20.33 9.15
C GLY A 144 -4.44 20.67 8.10
N ALA A 145 -5.71 20.46 8.39
CA ALA A 145 -6.82 20.80 7.49
C ALA A 145 -8.12 21.01 8.26
N ARG A 146 -9.06 21.76 7.65
CA ARG A 146 -10.40 21.98 8.23
C ARG A 146 -11.20 20.68 8.30
N THR A 147 -11.04 19.83 7.30
CA THR A 147 -11.69 18.53 7.22
C THR A 147 -10.65 17.46 6.84
N VAL A 148 -10.76 16.29 7.45
CA VAL A 148 -9.84 15.17 7.23
C VAL A 148 -10.64 13.92 6.86
N THR A 149 -10.21 13.24 5.78
CA THR A 149 -10.66 11.89 5.44
C THR A 149 -9.50 10.92 5.62
N VAL A 150 -9.69 9.84 6.37
CA VAL A 150 -8.66 8.82 6.62
C VAL A 150 -9.12 7.47 6.09
N PHE A 151 -8.24 6.81 5.34
CA PHE A 151 -8.36 5.41 4.95
C PHE A 151 -7.25 4.61 5.65
N ALA A 152 -7.62 3.58 6.39
CA ALA A 152 -6.66 2.76 7.14
C ALA A 152 -7.04 1.26 7.16
N ASP A 153 -6.07 0.44 7.48
CA ASP A 153 -6.20 -1.00 7.65
C ASP A 153 -5.45 -1.43 8.92
N GLU A 154 -6.16 -2.02 9.87
CA GLU A 154 -5.58 -2.41 11.15
C GLU A 154 -4.63 -3.60 11.01
N ASP A 155 -4.92 -4.52 10.09
CA ASP A 155 -4.15 -5.75 9.91
C ASP A 155 -2.80 -5.53 9.22
N GLN A 156 -2.57 -4.34 8.65
CA GLN A 156 -1.34 -4.02 7.91
C GLN A 156 -0.29 -3.23 8.71
N THR A 157 -0.53 -2.96 9.99
CA THR A 157 0.45 -2.24 10.81
C THR A 157 1.62 -3.17 11.14
N THR A 158 2.80 -2.84 10.62
CA THR A 158 4.05 -3.61 10.83
C THR A 158 5.05 -2.94 11.77
N ASP A 159 4.67 -1.82 12.38
CA ASP A 159 5.55 -0.98 13.19
C ASP A 159 4.80 -0.46 14.42
N PRO A 160 5.25 -0.76 15.65
CA PRO A 160 4.59 -0.34 16.88
C PRO A 160 4.59 1.19 17.11
N LEU A 161 5.41 1.94 16.37
CA LEU A 161 5.40 3.41 16.43
C LEU A 161 4.30 4.04 15.57
N ARG A 162 3.41 3.23 14.95
CA ARG A 162 2.35 3.69 14.07
C ARG A 162 1.01 3.69 14.76
N ALA A 163 0.09 4.51 14.22
CA ALA A 163 -1.23 4.66 14.80
C ALA A 163 -2.08 3.40 14.65
N SER A 164 -2.67 2.95 15.74
CA SER A 164 -3.81 2.04 15.71
C SER A 164 -5.08 2.79 15.25
N LEU A 165 -6.14 2.05 14.89
CA LEU A 165 -7.44 2.67 14.61
C LEU A 165 -7.96 3.49 15.80
N GLN A 166 -7.69 3.03 17.04
CA GLN A 166 -8.06 3.73 18.25
C GLN A 166 -7.31 5.06 18.43
N ASP A 167 -6.02 5.11 18.06
CA ASP A 167 -5.25 6.36 18.10
C ASP A 167 -5.81 7.39 17.12
N ILE A 168 -6.26 6.94 15.94
CA ILE A 168 -6.89 7.81 14.93
C ILE A 168 -8.20 8.39 15.47
N VAL A 169 -9.07 7.56 16.09
CA VAL A 169 -10.30 8.02 16.72
C VAL A 169 -9.99 8.99 17.87
N SER A 170 -8.99 8.66 18.71
CA SER A 170 -8.59 9.51 19.86
C SER A 170 -8.00 10.86 19.44
N ALA A 171 -7.54 10.99 18.19
CA ALA A 171 -7.09 12.26 17.61
C ALA A 171 -8.25 13.20 17.21
N GLY A 172 -9.50 12.73 17.29
CA GLY A 172 -10.71 13.51 16.97
C GLY A 172 -11.44 13.05 15.71
N MET A 173 -11.05 11.91 15.12
CA MET A 173 -11.76 11.32 13.99
C MET A 173 -13.02 10.58 14.45
N PRO A 174 -14.09 10.50 13.64
CA PRO A 174 -15.28 9.70 13.94
C PRO A 174 -14.95 8.22 14.00
N ALA A 175 -15.90 7.40 14.48
CA ALA A 175 -15.82 5.94 14.37
C ALA A 175 -15.72 5.54 12.88
N PRO A 176 -14.93 4.51 12.53
CA PRO A 176 -14.71 4.17 11.13
C PRO A 176 -15.97 3.55 10.47
N ILE A 177 -16.26 3.98 9.25
CA ILE A 177 -17.08 3.21 8.32
C ILE A 177 -16.26 1.99 7.91
N ARG A 178 -16.81 0.79 8.07
CA ARG A 178 -16.10 -0.45 7.79
C ARG A 178 -16.46 -1.00 6.42
N LEU A 179 -15.45 -1.10 5.56
CA LEU A 179 -15.54 -1.87 4.32
C LEU A 179 -15.30 -3.34 4.65
N LYS A 180 -16.10 -4.22 4.08
CA LYS A 180 -16.05 -5.67 4.37
C LYS A 180 -15.65 -6.50 3.16
N THR A 181 -15.78 -5.95 1.96
CA THR A 181 -15.66 -6.70 0.72
C THR A 181 -14.27 -6.58 0.12
N ASN A 182 -13.66 -7.73 -0.19
CA ASN A 182 -12.41 -7.80 -0.97
C ASN A 182 -12.74 -7.94 -2.46
N HIS A 183 -12.50 -6.89 -3.22
CA HIS A 183 -12.75 -6.83 -4.67
C HIS A 183 -11.51 -7.16 -5.51
N ARG A 184 -10.33 -7.27 -4.88
CA ARG A 184 -9.04 -7.42 -5.56
C ARG A 184 -8.71 -8.88 -5.88
N ASN A 185 -8.58 -9.68 -4.84
CA ASN A 185 -8.03 -11.02 -4.94
C ASN A 185 -9.05 -11.98 -5.52
N THR A 186 -8.59 -13.00 -6.27
CA THR A 186 -9.40 -14.19 -6.51
C THR A 186 -9.55 -14.98 -5.20
N ALA A 187 -10.55 -15.87 -5.14
CA ALA A 187 -10.79 -16.68 -3.95
C ALA A 187 -9.55 -17.52 -3.57
N GLU A 188 -8.86 -18.07 -4.58
CA GLU A 188 -7.65 -18.87 -4.40
C GLU A 188 -6.49 -18.06 -3.78
N ILE A 189 -6.27 -16.84 -4.24
CA ILE A 189 -5.25 -15.95 -3.67
C ILE A 189 -5.62 -15.53 -2.25
N ALA A 190 -6.89 -15.20 -2.03
CA ALA A 190 -7.38 -14.84 -0.70
C ALA A 190 -7.19 -15.99 0.30
N GLU A 191 -7.45 -17.24 -0.09
CA GLU A 191 -7.23 -18.41 0.78
C GLU A 191 -5.77 -18.59 1.19
N VAL A 192 -4.81 -18.31 0.28
CA VAL A 192 -3.38 -18.33 0.60
C VAL A 192 -3.01 -17.16 1.52
N ALA A 193 -3.51 -15.96 1.26
CA ALA A 193 -3.26 -14.82 2.11
C ALA A 193 -3.84 -15.05 3.53
N GLU A 194 -5.08 -15.51 3.65
CA GLU A 194 -5.76 -15.77 4.91
C GLU A 194 -5.04 -16.82 5.78
N HIS A 195 -4.26 -17.73 5.19
CA HIS A 195 -3.40 -18.64 5.95
C HIS A 195 -2.45 -17.88 6.89
N PHE A 196 -2.00 -16.70 6.50
CA PHE A 196 -1.14 -15.82 7.27
C PHE A 196 -1.90 -14.77 8.10
N HIS A 197 -3.22 -14.74 8.03
CA HIS A 197 -4.02 -13.81 8.81
C HIS A 197 -4.06 -14.20 10.29
N ARG A 198 -3.74 -13.27 11.19
CA ARG A 198 -3.69 -13.49 12.65
C ARG A 198 -4.43 -12.39 13.42
N SER A 199 -5.35 -11.67 12.79
CA SER A 199 -6.16 -10.68 13.50
C SER A 199 -7.27 -11.37 14.29
N SER A 200 -7.45 -10.94 15.53
CA SER A 200 -8.57 -11.36 16.39
C SER A 200 -9.72 -10.34 16.37
N VAL A 201 -9.49 -9.16 15.77
CA VAL A 201 -10.39 -8.00 15.89
C VAL A 201 -11.25 -7.82 14.64
N LEU A 202 -10.67 -8.06 13.45
CA LEU A 202 -11.38 -7.94 12.19
C LEU A 202 -11.50 -9.31 11.52
N PRO A 203 -12.71 -9.68 11.08
CA PRO A 203 -12.87 -10.88 10.25
C PRO A 203 -12.20 -10.68 8.89
N PRO A 204 -11.83 -11.78 8.22
CA PRO A 204 -11.36 -11.73 6.84
C PRO A 204 -12.36 -11.03 5.94
N GLY A 205 -11.84 -10.33 4.91
CA GLY A 205 -12.70 -9.68 3.92
C GLY A 205 -13.51 -10.70 3.12
N VAL A 206 -14.78 -10.40 2.90
CA VAL A 206 -15.65 -11.22 2.04
C VAL A 206 -15.16 -11.08 0.59
N VAL A 207 -14.68 -12.16 -0.01
CA VAL A 207 -14.16 -12.15 -1.37
C VAL A 207 -15.34 -12.11 -2.36
N GLN A 208 -15.40 -11.04 -3.15
CA GLN A 208 -16.46 -10.89 -4.16
C GLN A 208 -16.15 -11.66 -5.45
N ARG A 209 -14.87 -11.78 -5.81
CA ARG A 209 -14.47 -12.49 -7.03
C ARG A 209 -14.65 -13.98 -6.85
N GLY A 210 -15.43 -14.60 -7.75
CA GLY A 210 -15.72 -16.04 -7.72
C GLY A 210 -14.48 -16.91 -7.90
N ARG A 211 -14.64 -18.22 -7.67
CA ARG A 211 -13.61 -19.24 -7.94
C ARG A 211 -13.39 -19.40 -9.45
N GLY A 212 -12.25 -19.98 -9.83
CA GLY A 212 -11.83 -20.18 -11.22
C GLY A 212 -10.66 -19.30 -11.60
N GLY A 213 -10.00 -18.66 -10.61
CA GLY A 213 -8.73 -17.99 -10.76
C GLY A 213 -7.57 -18.98 -10.96
N GLU A 214 -6.39 -18.45 -11.24
CA GLU A 214 -5.15 -19.24 -11.30
C GLU A 214 -4.79 -19.72 -9.88
N THR A 215 -4.59 -21.02 -9.72
CA THR A 215 -4.13 -21.57 -8.42
C THR A 215 -2.77 -21.03 -8.07
N PRO A 216 -2.60 -20.42 -6.88
CA PRO A 216 -1.29 -20.00 -6.38
C PRO A 216 -0.28 -21.16 -6.36
N ARG A 217 0.98 -20.87 -6.64
CA ARG A 217 2.01 -21.91 -6.78
C ARG A 217 3.28 -21.55 -6.01
N LEU A 218 3.90 -22.58 -5.44
CA LEU A 218 5.30 -22.54 -5.00
C LEU A 218 6.15 -23.08 -6.15
N VAL A 219 7.14 -22.32 -6.60
CA VAL A 219 8.02 -22.68 -7.71
C VAL A 219 9.46 -22.63 -7.25
N GLN A 220 10.17 -23.72 -7.47
CA GLN A 220 11.60 -23.78 -7.17
C GLN A 220 12.41 -23.04 -8.25
N CYS A 221 13.24 -22.09 -7.82
CA CYS A 221 14.21 -21.39 -8.65
C CYS A 221 15.59 -21.57 -8.04
N ARG A 222 16.51 -22.19 -8.78
CA ARG A 222 17.88 -22.46 -8.28
C ARG A 222 18.80 -21.25 -8.38
N SER A 223 18.38 -20.25 -9.14
CA SER A 223 19.14 -19.02 -9.37
C SER A 223 18.22 -17.82 -9.64
N TRP A 224 18.79 -16.63 -9.53
CA TRP A 224 18.13 -15.40 -9.97
C TRP A 224 17.83 -15.41 -11.48
N ALA A 225 18.66 -16.09 -12.28
CA ALA A 225 18.42 -16.24 -13.72
C ALA A 225 17.20 -17.11 -14.01
N ASP A 226 16.96 -18.18 -13.22
CA ASP A 226 15.74 -19.00 -13.35
C ASP A 226 14.49 -18.16 -13.06
N LEU A 227 14.54 -17.34 -12.02
CA LEU A 227 13.45 -16.44 -11.70
C LEU A 227 13.21 -15.42 -12.82
N ALA A 228 14.26 -14.79 -13.33
CA ALA A 228 14.15 -13.84 -14.43
C ALA A 228 13.56 -14.49 -15.68
N ALA A 229 13.98 -15.72 -16.02
CA ALA A 229 13.43 -16.49 -17.13
C ALA A 229 11.94 -16.83 -16.93
N LEU A 230 11.55 -17.22 -15.72
CA LEU A 230 10.17 -17.54 -15.36
C LEU A 230 9.26 -16.31 -15.50
N VAL A 231 9.68 -15.16 -14.96
CA VAL A 231 8.94 -13.89 -15.03
C VAL A 231 8.85 -13.41 -16.49
N ALA A 232 9.96 -13.51 -17.25
CA ALA A 232 10.00 -13.12 -18.66
C ALA A 232 9.07 -14.00 -19.51
N ALA A 233 9.05 -15.33 -19.26
CA ALA A 233 8.14 -16.25 -19.93
C ALA A 233 6.67 -15.89 -19.64
N ARG A 234 6.35 -15.59 -18.37
CA ARG A 234 4.99 -15.13 -17.99
C ARG A 234 4.59 -13.87 -18.75
N PHE A 235 5.47 -12.86 -18.78
CA PHE A 235 5.17 -11.60 -19.45
C PHE A 235 5.00 -11.76 -20.96
N ARG A 236 5.82 -12.59 -21.62
CA ARG A 236 5.67 -12.91 -23.06
C ARG A 236 4.35 -13.58 -23.37
N ASN A 237 3.92 -14.52 -22.52
CA ASN A 237 2.68 -15.24 -22.72
C ASN A 237 1.45 -14.39 -22.39
N ARG A 238 1.54 -13.50 -21.39
CA ARG A 238 0.45 -12.66 -20.93
C ARG A 238 0.99 -11.31 -20.47
N ALA A 239 1.03 -10.33 -21.39
CA ALA A 239 1.44 -8.98 -21.08
C ALA A 239 0.48 -8.33 -20.06
N GLN A 240 0.96 -8.13 -18.84
CA GLN A 240 0.21 -7.62 -17.69
C GLN A 240 1.11 -6.83 -16.73
N ALA A 241 0.56 -6.24 -15.68
CA ALA A 241 1.35 -5.64 -14.61
C ALA A 241 1.88 -6.74 -13.67
N ILE A 242 3.19 -6.95 -13.65
CA ILE A 242 3.85 -7.96 -12.81
C ILE A 242 4.67 -7.27 -11.72
N GLY A 243 4.40 -7.61 -10.47
CA GLY A 243 5.24 -7.24 -9.32
C GLY A 243 6.20 -8.38 -8.98
N VAL A 244 7.50 -8.09 -8.93
CA VAL A 244 8.49 -9.01 -8.38
C VAL A 244 9.00 -8.41 -7.09
N ILE A 245 8.62 -9.02 -5.98
CA ILE A 245 8.87 -8.51 -4.63
C ILE A 245 10.01 -9.31 -4.01
N VAL A 246 11.09 -8.61 -3.67
CA VAL A 246 12.28 -9.18 -3.03
C VAL A 246 12.41 -8.67 -1.60
N TYR A 247 13.09 -9.43 -0.76
CA TYR A 247 13.30 -9.05 0.64
C TYR A 247 14.32 -7.92 0.79
N ARG A 248 15.46 -8.00 0.07
CA ARG A 248 16.54 -7.03 0.16
C ARG A 248 16.43 -5.95 -0.91
N ARG A 249 16.72 -4.72 -0.53
CA ARG A 249 16.78 -3.59 -1.46
C ARG A 249 17.88 -3.74 -2.51
N ASP A 250 18.99 -4.35 -2.13
CA ASP A 250 20.16 -4.54 -3.03
C ASP A 250 19.86 -5.49 -4.18
N ASP A 251 19.02 -6.51 -3.95
CA ASP A 251 18.64 -7.49 -4.96
C ASP A 251 17.74 -6.90 -6.07
N VAL A 252 17.08 -5.76 -5.79
CA VAL A 252 16.18 -5.08 -6.74
C VAL A 252 16.90 -4.72 -8.05
N SER A 253 18.09 -4.10 -7.96
CA SER A 253 18.84 -3.66 -9.15
C SER A 253 19.41 -4.84 -9.94
N GLN A 254 19.89 -5.86 -9.25
CA GLN A 254 20.42 -7.07 -9.88
C GLN A 254 19.33 -7.78 -10.69
N LEU A 255 18.17 -8.00 -10.08
CA LEU A 255 17.07 -8.69 -10.75
C LEU A 255 16.49 -7.85 -11.90
N GLN A 256 16.43 -6.52 -11.74
CA GLN A 256 16.03 -5.62 -12.85
C GLN A 256 16.93 -5.82 -14.06
N SER A 257 18.26 -5.80 -13.89
CA SER A 257 19.22 -5.99 -14.99
C SER A 257 19.00 -7.32 -15.70
N MET A 258 18.86 -8.41 -14.95
CA MET A 258 18.59 -9.75 -15.50
C MET A 258 17.26 -9.80 -16.28
N LEU A 259 16.23 -9.13 -15.80
CA LEU A 259 14.93 -9.07 -16.48
C LEU A 259 15.00 -8.25 -17.77
N VAL A 260 15.75 -7.14 -17.78
CA VAL A 260 15.98 -6.34 -18.99
C VAL A 260 16.71 -7.18 -20.06
N GLU A 261 17.69 -7.99 -19.68
CA GLU A 261 18.40 -8.90 -20.60
C GLU A 261 17.51 -10.04 -21.11
N ALA A 262 16.61 -10.56 -20.26
CA ALA A 262 15.76 -11.70 -20.61
C ALA A 262 14.53 -11.33 -21.46
N LEU A 263 14.22 -10.04 -21.61
CA LEU A 263 13.03 -9.55 -22.26
C LEU A 263 13.32 -8.84 -23.59
N PRO A 264 12.36 -8.78 -24.53
CA PRO A 264 12.50 -8.00 -25.77
C PRO A 264 12.81 -6.52 -25.46
N THR A 265 13.66 -5.93 -26.31
CA THR A 265 13.99 -4.49 -26.25
C THR A 265 12.71 -3.63 -26.23
N GLY A 266 12.66 -2.67 -25.32
CA GLY A 266 11.50 -1.79 -25.15
C GLY A 266 10.44 -2.32 -24.17
N THR A 267 10.61 -3.53 -23.60
CA THR A 267 9.78 -3.99 -22.51
C THR A 267 10.04 -3.13 -21.25
N ARG A 268 8.97 -2.63 -20.63
CA ARG A 268 9.07 -1.84 -19.41
C ARG A 268 9.46 -2.73 -18.21
N VAL A 269 10.62 -2.46 -17.63
CA VAL A 269 11.11 -3.08 -16.39
C VAL A 269 11.56 -1.97 -15.44
N ASP A 270 10.70 -1.63 -14.50
CA ASP A 270 10.98 -0.62 -13.48
C ASP A 270 11.57 -1.27 -12.23
N ALA A 271 12.37 -0.50 -11.49
CA ALA A 271 12.90 -0.89 -10.18
C ALA A 271 12.69 0.22 -9.16
N TYR A 272 12.33 -0.16 -7.93
CA TYR A 272 12.16 0.77 -6.83
C TYR A 272 12.79 0.25 -5.54
N ARG A 273 13.78 0.98 -5.03
CA ARG A 273 14.57 0.64 -3.83
C ARG A 273 14.14 1.39 -2.56
N GLY A 274 13.29 2.39 -2.70
CA GLY A 274 12.78 3.17 -1.57
C GLY A 274 13.67 4.32 -1.10
N ASP A 275 14.92 4.42 -1.56
CA ASP A 275 15.94 5.32 -1.04
C ASP A 275 16.17 6.62 -1.83
N HIS A 276 15.79 6.71 -3.11
CA HIS A 276 16.04 7.90 -3.92
C HIS A 276 14.84 8.36 -4.77
N SER A 277 14.63 9.66 -4.73
CA SER A 277 13.46 10.33 -5.31
C SER A 277 13.48 10.51 -6.82
N ALA A 278 14.62 10.39 -7.48
CA ALA A 278 14.74 10.74 -8.90
C ALA A 278 14.08 9.74 -9.86
N THR A 279 13.92 8.48 -9.44
CA THR A 279 13.38 7.41 -10.30
C THR A 279 11.88 7.21 -10.18
N VAL A 280 11.25 7.67 -9.10
CA VAL A 280 9.82 7.37 -8.81
C VAL A 280 8.87 7.97 -9.84
N GLY A 281 9.14 9.18 -10.33
CA GLY A 281 8.29 9.88 -11.31
C GLY A 281 8.21 9.19 -12.67
N GLY A 282 9.19 8.34 -13.02
CA GLY A 282 9.22 7.57 -14.26
C GLY A 282 8.51 6.21 -14.17
N ILE A 283 8.15 5.75 -12.96
CA ILE A 283 7.52 4.45 -12.78
C ILE A 283 6.04 4.50 -13.15
N ARG A 284 5.64 3.67 -14.09
CA ARG A 284 4.26 3.62 -14.62
C ARG A 284 3.53 2.41 -14.04
N LEU A 285 3.00 2.55 -12.83
CA LEU A 285 2.34 1.47 -12.08
C LEU A 285 1.05 0.94 -12.73
N LEU A 286 0.40 1.76 -13.55
CA LEU A 286 -0.85 1.41 -14.22
C LEU A 286 -0.65 0.71 -15.57
N ASP A 287 0.57 0.78 -16.12
CA ASP A 287 0.89 0.21 -17.41
C ASP A 287 1.32 -1.25 -17.29
N LYS A 288 1.13 -2.00 -18.37
CA LYS A 288 1.71 -3.36 -18.49
C LYS A 288 3.22 -3.29 -18.42
N GLY A 289 3.83 -4.22 -17.72
CA GLY A 289 5.28 -4.28 -17.53
C GLY A 289 5.65 -4.98 -16.23
N ILE A 290 6.92 -4.94 -15.90
CA ILE A 290 7.45 -5.58 -14.70
C ILE A 290 7.95 -4.47 -13.76
N THR A 291 7.61 -4.58 -12.49
CA THR A 291 8.14 -3.70 -11.44
C THR A 291 8.83 -4.57 -10.38
N VAL A 292 10.13 -4.36 -10.20
CA VAL A 292 10.93 -5.01 -9.16
C VAL A 292 11.03 -4.07 -7.96
N LEU A 293 10.68 -4.57 -6.77
CA LEU A 293 10.63 -3.73 -5.57
C LEU A 293 10.89 -4.54 -4.30
N SER A 294 11.32 -3.85 -3.24
CA SER A 294 11.45 -4.47 -1.92
C SER A 294 10.09 -4.70 -1.26
N SER A 295 10.01 -5.63 -0.32
CA SER A 295 8.80 -5.93 0.44
C SER A 295 8.19 -4.71 1.14
N GLU A 296 9.02 -3.82 1.69
CA GLU A 296 8.56 -2.57 2.31
C GLU A 296 7.92 -1.61 1.29
N SER A 297 8.44 -1.60 0.07
CA SER A 297 7.96 -0.71 -1.00
C SER A 297 6.68 -1.22 -1.67
N ALA A 298 6.36 -2.50 -1.49
CA ALA A 298 5.16 -3.13 -2.05
C ALA A 298 3.88 -2.78 -1.27
N ILE A 299 4.00 -2.18 -0.08
CA ILE A 299 2.85 -1.82 0.76
C ILE A 299 1.94 -0.85 -0.01
N GLY A 300 0.64 -1.18 -0.08
CA GLY A 300 -0.39 -0.38 -0.75
C GLY A 300 -0.45 -0.55 -2.28
N LEU A 301 0.55 -1.18 -2.91
CA LEU A 301 0.53 -1.45 -4.35
C LEU A 301 -0.27 -2.71 -4.68
N GLU A 302 -0.61 -2.88 -5.96
CA GLU A 302 -1.24 -4.09 -6.49
C GLU A 302 -0.77 -4.39 -7.91
N PHE A 303 -0.70 -5.68 -8.23
CA PHE A 303 -0.27 -6.17 -9.53
C PHE A 303 -1.21 -7.28 -10.01
N ASP A 304 -1.30 -7.45 -11.32
CA ASP A 304 -2.08 -8.57 -11.88
C ASP A 304 -1.45 -9.91 -11.46
N THR A 305 -0.12 -10.00 -11.49
CA THR A 305 0.63 -11.17 -10.97
C THR A 305 1.74 -10.70 -10.04
N VAL A 306 1.92 -11.43 -8.93
CA VAL A 306 2.99 -11.20 -7.97
C VAL A 306 3.89 -12.43 -7.87
N TYR A 307 5.19 -12.19 -7.90
CA TYR A 307 6.23 -13.14 -7.54
C TYR A 307 6.84 -12.70 -6.20
N LEU A 308 6.76 -13.56 -5.19
CA LEU A 308 7.40 -13.35 -3.89
C LEU A 308 8.68 -14.14 -3.81
N GLN A 309 9.81 -13.44 -3.77
CA GLN A 309 11.16 -13.99 -3.66
C GLN A 309 11.66 -13.90 -2.21
N ASP A 310 12.69 -14.68 -1.89
CA ASP A 310 13.36 -14.73 -0.58
C ASP A 310 12.44 -15.22 0.56
N LEU A 311 11.62 -16.22 0.29
CA LEU A 311 10.79 -16.84 1.32
C LEU A 311 11.59 -17.44 2.47
N SER A 312 12.83 -17.90 2.22
CA SER A 312 13.73 -18.40 3.27
C SER A 312 14.03 -17.39 4.38
N ARG A 313 13.87 -16.10 4.09
CA ARG A 313 14.03 -14.98 5.03
C ARG A 313 12.73 -14.53 5.68
N SER A 314 11.59 -14.90 5.10
CA SER A 314 10.26 -14.54 5.56
C SER A 314 9.60 -15.67 6.35
N LEU A 315 10.08 -16.90 6.19
CA LEU A 315 9.58 -18.12 6.82
C LEU A 315 10.64 -18.78 7.69
N PRO A 316 10.26 -19.51 8.75
CA PRO A 316 8.89 -19.57 9.27
C PRO A 316 8.48 -18.26 9.93
N CYS A 317 7.19 -17.92 9.89
CA CYS A 317 6.65 -16.75 10.58
C CYS A 317 6.71 -16.99 12.09
N ARG A 318 7.47 -16.17 12.82
CA ARG A 318 7.68 -16.34 14.29
C ARG A 318 6.99 -15.25 15.10
N SER A 319 6.71 -14.12 14.52
CA SER A 319 6.05 -12.98 15.16
C SER A 319 4.74 -12.64 14.47
N VAL A 320 3.88 -11.89 15.14
CA VAL A 320 2.65 -11.36 14.55
C VAL A 320 2.98 -10.47 13.34
N GLU A 321 4.10 -9.76 13.40
CA GLU A 321 4.59 -8.91 12.31
C GLU A 321 4.99 -9.72 11.08
N ASP A 322 5.60 -10.91 11.25
CA ASP A 322 5.94 -11.78 10.12
C ASP A 322 4.68 -12.28 9.42
N PHE A 323 3.71 -12.76 10.19
CA PHE A 323 2.41 -13.20 9.67
C PHE A 323 1.70 -12.05 8.93
N ARG A 324 1.62 -10.86 9.52
CA ARG A 324 1.03 -9.69 8.87
C ARG A 324 1.75 -9.31 7.58
N ARG A 325 3.08 -9.38 7.56
CA ARG A 325 3.89 -9.12 6.37
C ARG A 325 3.54 -10.10 5.27
N MET A 326 3.52 -11.40 5.54
CA MET A 326 3.17 -12.43 4.55
C MET A 326 1.74 -12.26 4.04
N TYR A 327 0.77 -12.05 4.94
CA TYR A 327 -0.60 -11.72 4.58
C TYR A 327 -0.67 -10.54 3.60
N MET A 328 -0.05 -9.44 3.98
CA MET A 328 -0.03 -8.22 3.19
C MET A 328 0.62 -8.43 1.81
N LEU A 329 1.74 -9.15 1.72
CA LEU A 329 2.45 -9.39 0.46
C LEU A 329 1.66 -10.31 -0.47
N CYS A 330 1.07 -11.39 0.03
CA CYS A 330 0.20 -12.26 -0.75
C CYS A 330 -1.02 -11.51 -1.31
N ALA A 331 -1.61 -10.62 -0.51
CA ALA A 331 -2.76 -9.83 -0.91
C ALA A 331 -2.45 -8.74 -1.97
N ARG A 332 -1.19 -8.56 -2.40
CA ARG A 332 -0.84 -7.65 -3.52
C ARG A 332 -1.22 -8.21 -4.90
N ALA A 333 -1.41 -9.51 -5.02
CA ALA A 333 -1.76 -10.17 -6.26
C ALA A 333 -3.27 -10.05 -6.57
N ARG A 334 -3.61 -9.79 -7.83
CA ARG A 334 -5.01 -9.80 -8.31
C ARG A 334 -5.44 -11.14 -8.89
N ASP A 335 -4.64 -11.64 -9.85
CA ASP A 335 -5.00 -12.76 -10.72
C ASP A 335 -4.03 -13.94 -10.60
N GLY A 336 -2.77 -13.70 -10.19
CA GLY A 336 -1.76 -14.73 -10.04
C GLY A 336 -0.81 -14.47 -8.90
N LEU A 337 -0.54 -15.50 -8.09
CA LEU A 337 0.42 -15.47 -6.99
C LEU A 337 1.40 -16.62 -7.12
N ILE A 338 2.68 -16.30 -7.22
CA ILE A 338 3.78 -17.25 -7.31
C ILE A 338 4.74 -17.00 -6.14
N LEU A 339 4.87 -17.98 -5.28
CA LEU A 339 5.85 -18.02 -4.21
C LEU A 339 7.11 -18.70 -4.74
N ILE A 340 8.29 -18.15 -4.44
CA ILE A 340 9.55 -18.65 -4.99
C ILE A 340 10.38 -19.33 -3.89
N ASP A 341 10.61 -20.62 -4.07
CA ASP A 341 11.55 -21.40 -3.28
C ASP A 341 12.94 -21.30 -3.94
N GLY A 342 13.82 -20.51 -3.35
CA GLY A 342 15.18 -20.30 -3.85
C GLY A 342 15.58 -18.86 -4.19
N PRO A 343 16.86 -18.60 -4.49
CA PRO A 343 17.95 -19.57 -4.62
C PRO A 343 18.35 -20.29 -3.31
N ASP A 344 18.09 -19.69 -2.13
CA ASP A 344 18.24 -20.36 -0.84
C ASP A 344 17.00 -21.23 -0.60
N ALA A 345 17.13 -22.53 -0.84
CA ALA A 345 16.00 -23.47 -0.75
C ALA A 345 15.37 -23.48 0.65
N LEU A 346 14.05 -23.60 0.69
CA LEU A 346 13.30 -23.72 1.94
C LEU A 346 13.61 -25.05 2.64
N ASN A 347 13.75 -24.99 3.95
CA ASN A 347 13.87 -26.18 4.78
C ASN A 347 12.48 -26.75 5.13
N ILE A 348 12.47 -27.91 5.81
CA ILE A 348 11.24 -28.62 6.16
C ILE A 348 10.30 -27.79 7.05
N GLU A 349 10.86 -27.03 8.02
CA GLU A 349 10.08 -26.16 8.91
C GLU A 349 9.41 -25.03 8.10
N GLN A 350 10.14 -24.38 7.21
CA GLN A 350 9.64 -23.32 6.36
C GLN A 350 8.58 -23.80 5.38
N ILE A 351 8.76 -25.01 4.81
CA ILE A 351 7.75 -25.65 3.95
C ILE A 351 6.49 -25.99 4.74
N GLY A 352 6.67 -26.42 6.01
CA GLY A 352 5.56 -26.73 6.91
C GLY A 352 4.71 -25.51 7.31
N ASP A 353 5.28 -24.29 7.26
CA ASP A 353 4.57 -23.05 7.55
C ASP A 353 3.77 -22.49 6.35
N LEU A 354 3.89 -23.12 5.18
CA LEU A 354 3.13 -22.76 3.99
C LEU A 354 1.73 -23.41 3.97
N PRO A 355 0.75 -22.80 3.25
CA PRO A 355 -0.57 -23.40 3.04
C PRO A 355 -0.50 -24.82 2.48
N ASP A 356 -1.56 -25.59 2.73
CA ASP A 356 -1.73 -26.93 2.17
C ASP A 356 -1.55 -26.98 0.63
N PRO A 357 -1.03 -28.10 0.07
CA PRO A 357 -0.82 -28.23 -1.39
C PRO A 357 -2.09 -28.06 -2.25
N ASN A 358 -3.28 -28.26 -1.71
CA ASN A 358 -4.55 -27.98 -2.39
C ASN A 358 -4.88 -26.49 -2.52
N LYS A 359 -4.26 -25.63 -1.69
CA LYS A 359 -4.39 -24.17 -1.78
C LYS A 359 -3.19 -23.53 -2.45
N LEU A 360 -2.00 -24.08 -2.25
CA LEU A 360 -0.74 -23.65 -2.84
C LEU A 360 -0.08 -24.83 -3.55
N ALA A 361 -0.26 -24.92 -4.87
CA ALA A 361 0.34 -25.99 -5.67
C ALA A 361 1.88 -25.98 -5.59
N ARG A 362 2.48 -27.17 -5.53
CA ARG A 362 3.93 -27.38 -5.38
C ARG A 362 4.48 -28.25 -6.50
#